data_ae2d1c5b2ac1561dc88011d82b8bc606
#
_entry.id   ae2d1c5b2ac1561dc88011d82b8bc606
#
_cell.length_a   1.000
_cell.length_b   1.000
_cell.length_c   1.000
_cell.angle_alpha   90.00
_cell.angle_beta   90.00
_cell.angle_gamma   90.00
#
_symmetry.space_group_name_H-M   'P 1'
#
loop_
_entity.id
_entity.type
_entity.pdbx_description
1 polymer ?
#
loop_
_entity_poly.entity_id
_entity_poly.type
_entity_poly.pdbx_seq_one_letter_code
_entity_poly.pdbx_strand_id
1 'polypeptide(L)'
;MNFNAHFELRDKHAFLSPSSPYWTEYDDQKLIDSYKNYQAREKGTRLHAFAAEAISLGEKLQGHSRTLSMYVNDSIQNKMQPEQTLYYSEKCYGHADAIQFRRNTLSIYDLKTGLVVPGKMRQLEVYAALFCLEYCIDPHDINIELRIYQFDQAVCYEPDPDDIEELMQDKIVRFDKILKMVDEEE
;
A
#
# COMPACT_ATOMS: atom_id res chain seq x y z
N MET A 1 -13.38 -27.92 -35.07
CA MET A 1 -14.17 -27.16 -34.10
C MET A 1 -13.51 -25.81 -33.97
N ASN A 2 -14.23 -24.69 -34.10
CA ASN A 2 -13.67 -23.35 -33.86
C ASN A 2 -14.02 -22.96 -32.43
N PHE A 3 -13.00 -22.51 -31.67
CA PHE A 3 -13.19 -22.01 -30.32
C PHE A 3 -13.68 -20.58 -30.36
N ASN A 4 -14.57 -20.21 -29.42
CA ASN A 4 -15.01 -18.84 -29.27
C ASN A 4 -13.86 -17.98 -28.75
N ALA A 5 -13.69 -16.79 -29.31
CA ALA A 5 -12.70 -15.80 -28.86
C ALA A 5 -13.37 -14.86 -27.87
N HIS A 6 -12.73 -14.72 -26.70
CA HIS A 6 -13.17 -13.83 -25.62
C HIS A 6 -12.07 -12.78 -25.38
N PHE A 7 -11.84 -11.92 -26.36
CA PHE A 7 -10.74 -10.94 -26.34
C PHE A 7 -10.83 -9.97 -25.17
N GLU A 8 -12.04 -9.65 -24.73
CA GLU A 8 -12.32 -8.77 -23.59
C GLU A 8 -11.93 -9.35 -22.23
N LEU A 9 -11.71 -10.66 -22.15
CA LEU A 9 -11.29 -11.39 -20.95
C LEU A 9 -9.79 -11.73 -20.93
N ARG A 10 -9.05 -11.34 -21.98
CA ARG A 10 -7.61 -11.57 -22.04
C ARG A 10 -6.94 -10.84 -20.88
N ASP A 11 -6.00 -11.50 -20.21
CA ASP A 11 -5.25 -10.99 -19.06
C ASP A 11 -6.10 -10.66 -17.81
N LYS A 12 -7.36 -11.11 -17.80
CA LYS A 12 -8.25 -11.00 -16.65
C LYS A 12 -8.45 -12.36 -15.99
N HIS A 13 -8.59 -12.36 -14.69
CA HIS A 13 -8.89 -13.56 -13.92
C HIS A 13 -10.27 -13.42 -13.26
N ALA A 14 -11.12 -14.42 -13.49
CA ALA A 14 -12.41 -14.51 -12.82
C ALA A 14 -12.24 -14.87 -11.33
N PHE A 15 -13.22 -14.51 -10.51
CA PHE A 15 -13.24 -14.95 -9.11
C PHE A 15 -13.21 -16.47 -8.99
N LEU A 16 -13.97 -17.20 -9.82
CA LEU A 16 -13.95 -18.65 -9.91
C LEU A 16 -12.97 -19.08 -11.03
N SER A 17 -11.69 -18.78 -10.85
CA SER A 17 -10.66 -19.08 -11.86
C SER A 17 -10.24 -20.55 -11.82
N PRO A 18 -10.18 -21.25 -12.96
CA PRO A 18 -9.63 -22.61 -13.05
C PRO A 18 -8.15 -22.71 -12.65
N SER A 19 -7.36 -21.64 -12.82
CA SER A 19 -5.94 -21.63 -12.43
C SER A 19 -5.73 -21.59 -10.92
N SER A 20 -6.79 -21.34 -10.14
CA SER A 20 -6.79 -21.36 -8.68
C SER A 20 -8.05 -22.09 -8.18
N PRO A 21 -8.14 -23.44 -8.32
CA PRO A 21 -9.39 -24.16 -8.18
C PRO A 21 -9.87 -24.43 -6.74
N TYR A 22 -9.23 -23.81 -5.72
CA TYR A 22 -9.57 -24.02 -4.31
C TYR A 22 -11.06 -23.76 -3.98
N TRP A 23 -11.74 -22.93 -4.77
CA TRP A 23 -13.15 -22.60 -4.61
C TRP A 23 -14.07 -23.83 -4.82
N THR A 24 -13.60 -24.89 -5.46
CA THR A 24 -14.37 -26.14 -5.64
C THR A 24 -14.59 -26.86 -4.31
N GLU A 25 -13.77 -26.59 -3.29
CA GLU A 25 -13.85 -27.16 -1.94
C GLU A 25 -14.60 -26.24 -0.95
N TYR A 26 -15.16 -25.12 -1.42
CA TYR A 26 -15.87 -24.19 -0.57
C TYR A 26 -17.30 -24.70 -0.31
N ASP A 27 -17.76 -24.54 0.94
CA ASP A 27 -19.18 -24.52 1.22
C ASP A 27 -19.80 -23.15 0.81
N ASP A 28 -21.12 -23.08 0.84
CA ASP A 28 -21.85 -21.87 0.42
C ASP A 28 -21.46 -20.64 1.26
N GLN A 29 -21.23 -20.79 2.55
CA GLN A 29 -20.87 -19.67 3.42
C GLN A 29 -19.47 -19.16 3.11
N LYS A 30 -18.50 -20.04 2.95
CA LYS A 30 -17.13 -19.70 2.58
C LYS A 30 -17.07 -19.05 1.20
N LEU A 31 -17.87 -19.53 0.25
CA LEU A 31 -17.97 -18.91 -1.09
C LEU A 31 -18.49 -17.48 -1.00
N ILE A 32 -19.58 -17.25 -0.26
CA ILE A 32 -20.16 -15.92 -0.04
C ILE A 32 -19.14 -14.97 0.60
N ASP A 33 -18.48 -15.40 1.67
CA ASP A 33 -17.51 -14.57 2.40
C ASP A 33 -16.27 -14.26 1.54
N SER A 34 -15.79 -15.24 0.78
CA SER A 34 -14.68 -15.05 -0.16
C SER A 34 -15.04 -14.07 -1.27
N TYR A 35 -16.27 -14.14 -1.81
CA TYR A 35 -16.72 -13.22 -2.84
C TYR A 35 -16.91 -11.78 -2.31
N LYS A 36 -17.46 -11.63 -1.11
CA LYS A 36 -17.54 -10.30 -0.44
C LYS A 36 -16.15 -9.68 -0.23
N ASN A 37 -15.17 -10.49 0.18
CA ASN A 37 -13.79 -10.04 0.33
C ASN A 37 -13.17 -9.62 -1.02
N TYR A 38 -13.43 -10.38 -2.08
CA TYR A 38 -13.01 -10.04 -3.45
C TYR A 38 -13.61 -8.68 -3.88
N GLN A 39 -14.92 -8.50 -3.73
CA GLN A 39 -15.59 -7.23 -4.04
C GLN A 39 -15.05 -6.05 -3.21
N ALA A 40 -14.76 -6.29 -1.92
CA ALA A 40 -14.20 -5.26 -1.04
C ALA A 40 -12.79 -4.82 -1.50
N ARG A 41 -11.96 -5.76 -1.97
CA ARG A 41 -10.62 -5.45 -2.53
C ARG A 41 -10.73 -4.61 -3.80
N GLU A 42 -11.60 -5.01 -4.75
CA GLU A 42 -11.81 -4.24 -5.98
C GLU A 42 -12.34 -2.83 -5.71
N LYS A 43 -13.26 -2.70 -4.76
CA LYS A 43 -13.75 -1.38 -4.31
C LYS A 43 -12.61 -0.57 -3.70
N GLY A 44 -11.76 -1.19 -2.87
CA GLY A 44 -10.59 -0.56 -2.28
C GLY A 44 -9.65 0.00 -3.35
N THR A 45 -9.25 -0.81 -4.32
CA THR A 45 -8.38 -0.39 -5.42
C THR A 45 -8.94 0.80 -6.20
N ARG A 46 -10.25 0.80 -6.49
CA ARG A 46 -10.90 1.94 -7.17
C ARG A 46 -10.91 3.20 -6.32
N LEU A 47 -11.10 3.08 -5.01
CA LEU A 47 -11.08 4.23 -4.10
C LEU A 47 -9.66 4.83 -3.97
N HIS A 48 -8.61 4.00 -3.93
CA HIS A 48 -7.22 4.48 -3.94
C HIS A 48 -6.90 5.20 -5.24
N ALA A 49 -7.24 4.64 -6.40
CA ALA A 49 -7.03 5.29 -7.70
C ALA A 49 -7.76 6.64 -7.78
N PHE A 50 -9.02 6.70 -7.35
CA PHE A 50 -9.79 7.95 -7.29
C PHE A 50 -9.16 8.98 -6.35
N ALA A 51 -8.71 8.55 -5.16
CA ALA A 51 -8.05 9.43 -4.20
C ALA A 51 -6.74 9.99 -4.77
N ALA A 52 -5.93 9.16 -5.41
CA ALA A 52 -4.67 9.57 -6.04
C ALA A 52 -4.90 10.60 -7.16
N GLU A 53 -5.94 10.40 -7.98
CA GLU A 53 -6.33 11.35 -9.02
C GLU A 53 -6.76 12.70 -8.42
N ALA A 54 -7.64 12.68 -7.40
CA ALA A 54 -8.10 13.89 -6.72
C ALA A 54 -6.94 14.66 -6.06
N ILE A 55 -5.98 13.96 -5.42
CA ILE A 55 -4.78 14.56 -4.84
C ILE A 55 -3.92 15.21 -5.94
N SER A 56 -3.69 14.50 -7.04
CA SER A 56 -2.87 14.99 -8.16
C SER A 56 -3.47 16.23 -8.82
N LEU A 57 -4.80 16.30 -8.92
CA LEU A 57 -5.52 17.44 -9.48
C LEU A 57 -5.73 18.59 -8.46
N GLY A 58 -5.48 18.35 -7.16
CA GLY A 58 -5.75 19.30 -6.10
C GLY A 58 -7.25 19.50 -5.83
N GLU A 59 -8.07 18.54 -6.21
CA GLU A 59 -9.53 18.60 -6.06
C GLU A 59 -9.99 18.13 -4.68
N LYS A 60 -10.36 19.08 -3.82
CA LYS A 60 -10.89 18.78 -2.50
C LYS A 60 -12.22 18.08 -2.56
N LEU A 61 -12.37 17.03 -1.77
CA LEU A 61 -13.59 16.24 -1.72
C LEU A 61 -14.60 16.81 -0.72
N GLN A 62 -15.87 16.91 -1.17
CA GLN A 62 -17.03 17.24 -0.33
C GLN A 62 -18.12 16.19 -0.59
N GLY A 63 -18.86 15.79 0.46
CA GLY A 63 -19.98 14.86 0.33
C GLY A 63 -19.62 13.39 0.11
N HIS A 64 -18.34 13.03 0.16
CA HIS A 64 -17.86 11.64 0.19
C HIS A 64 -17.77 11.11 1.63
N SER A 65 -17.38 9.84 1.80
CA SER A 65 -17.13 9.29 3.13
C SER A 65 -16.12 10.17 3.87
N ARG A 66 -16.31 10.33 5.17
CA ARG A 66 -15.44 11.18 6.00
C ARG A 66 -13.98 10.74 5.91
N THR A 67 -13.71 9.44 5.98
CA THR A 67 -12.36 8.87 5.84
C THR A 67 -11.68 9.31 4.55
N LEU A 68 -12.35 9.12 3.40
CA LEU A 68 -11.80 9.46 2.09
C LEU A 68 -11.58 10.98 1.95
N SER A 69 -12.55 11.78 2.39
CA SER A 69 -12.45 13.26 2.32
C SER A 69 -11.32 13.79 3.20
N MET A 70 -11.16 13.24 4.41
CA MET A 70 -10.04 13.60 5.30
C MET A 70 -8.69 13.26 4.65
N TYR A 71 -8.52 12.03 4.17
CA TYR A 71 -7.28 11.59 3.54
C TYR A 71 -6.89 12.46 2.35
N VAL A 72 -7.82 12.67 1.40
CA VAL A 72 -7.57 13.45 0.19
C VAL A 72 -7.29 14.92 0.54
N ASN A 73 -8.13 15.52 1.39
CA ASN A 73 -8.00 16.95 1.71
C ASN A 73 -6.74 17.25 2.52
N ASP A 74 -6.35 16.38 3.45
CA ASP A 74 -5.11 16.49 4.21
C ASP A 74 -3.90 16.28 3.29
N SER A 75 -3.95 15.31 2.38
CA SER A 75 -2.90 15.07 1.40
C SER A 75 -2.68 16.27 0.48
N ILE A 76 -3.77 16.88 -0.02
CA ILE A 76 -3.68 18.12 -0.82
C ILE A 76 -3.11 19.27 0.01
N GLN A 77 -3.60 19.46 1.23
CA GLN A 77 -3.14 20.55 2.12
C GLN A 77 -1.64 20.42 2.43
N ASN A 78 -1.17 19.21 2.63
CA ASN A 78 0.22 18.92 2.93
C ASN A 78 1.09 18.73 1.67
N LYS A 79 0.51 18.87 0.46
CA LYS A 79 1.20 18.71 -0.83
C LYS A 79 1.88 17.36 -0.96
N MET A 80 1.17 16.31 -0.57
CA MET A 80 1.65 14.95 -0.68
C MET A 80 1.75 14.51 -2.15
N GLN A 81 2.75 13.69 -2.45
CA GLN A 81 2.86 12.97 -3.72
C GLN A 81 2.08 11.65 -3.61
N PRO A 82 1.02 11.43 -4.40
CA PRO A 82 0.28 10.17 -4.36
C PRO A 82 0.99 9.05 -5.13
N GLU A 83 0.73 7.80 -4.74
CA GLU A 83 1.18 6.56 -5.40
C GLU A 83 2.70 6.56 -5.71
N GLN A 84 3.50 7.05 -4.76
CA GLN A 84 4.94 7.11 -4.94
C GLN A 84 5.58 5.74 -4.74
N THR A 85 6.29 5.27 -5.76
CA THR A 85 7.13 4.08 -5.63
C THR A 85 8.38 4.41 -4.81
N LEU A 86 8.67 3.57 -3.83
CA LEU A 86 9.90 3.53 -3.06
C LEU A 86 10.62 2.24 -3.39
N TYR A 87 11.89 2.33 -3.73
CA TYR A 87 12.64 1.24 -4.31
C TYR A 87 13.97 1.00 -3.58
N TYR A 88 14.24 -0.21 -3.21
CA TYR A 88 15.55 -0.65 -2.74
C TYR A 88 16.18 -1.66 -3.72
N SER A 89 15.40 -2.64 -4.18
CA SER A 89 15.83 -3.65 -5.15
C SER A 89 14.62 -4.22 -5.90
N GLU A 90 14.85 -5.02 -6.94
CA GLU A 90 13.80 -5.74 -7.65
C GLU A 90 12.96 -6.67 -6.75
N LYS A 91 13.51 -7.06 -5.59
CA LYS A 91 12.84 -7.91 -4.60
C LYS A 91 12.25 -7.11 -3.44
N CYS A 92 12.54 -5.82 -3.34
CA CYS A 92 12.08 -4.98 -2.25
C CYS A 92 11.75 -3.56 -2.73
N TYR A 93 10.49 -3.34 -3.06
CA TYR A 93 9.91 -2.04 -3.42
C TYR A 93 8.43 -2.02 -3.06
N GLY A 94 7.82 -0.86 -3.08
CA GLY A 94 6.39 -0.70 -2.83
C GLY A 94 5.88 0.68 -3.21
N HIS A 95 4.56 0.86 -3.15
CA HIS A 95 3.90 2.11 -3.51
C HIS A 95 3.25 2.68 -2.26
N ALA A 96 3.72 3.85 -1.82
CA ALA A 96 3.10 4.59 -0.73
C ALA A 96 1.90 5.36 -1.25
N ASP A 97 0.74 5.25 -0.60
CA ASP A 97 -0.51 5.89 -1.03
C ASP A 97 -0.33 7.42 -1.16
N ALA A 98 0.32 8.05 -0.18
CA ALA A 98 0.76 9.44 -0.28
C ALA A 98 1.99 9.69 0.60
N ILE A 99 2.97 10.42 0.07
CA ILE A 99 4.24 10.70 0.74
C ILE A 99 4.70 12.14 0.50
N GLN A 100 5.39 12.71 1.47
CA GLN A 100 6.11 13.97 1.32
C GLN A 100 7.36 13.97 2.18
N PHE A 101 8.44 14.55 1.67
CA PHE A 101 9.60 14.94 2.46
C PHE A 101 9.82 16.44 2.39
N ARG A 102 9.70 17.12 3.50
CA ARG A 102 9.84 18.58 3.57
C ARG A 102 10.30 19.04 4.94
N ARG A 103 11.21 20.02 4.99
CA ARG A 103 11.73 20.61 6.25
C ARG A 103 12.21 19.54 7.23
N ASN A 104 12.94 18.57 6.71
CA ASN A 104 13.49 17.46 7.49
C ASN A 104 12.43 16.55 8.14
N THR A 105 11.20 16.55 7.58
CA THR A 105 10.12 15.68 8.04
C THR A 105 9.63 14.82 6.86
N LEU A 106 9.66 13.51 7.06
CA LEU A 106 9.05 12.51 6.20
C LEU A 106 7.63 12.26 6.69
N SER A 107 6.64 12.51 5.84
CA SER A 107 5.25 12.21 6.13
C SER A 107 4.75 11.14 5.15
N ILE A 108 4.15 10.07 5.68
CA ILE A 108 3.56 8.97 4.89
C ILE A 108 2.12 8.76 5.36
N TYR A 109 1.18 8.88 4.42
CA TYR A 109 -0.24 8.73 4.67
C TYR A 109 -0.78 7.52 3.93
N ASP A 110 -1.66 6.77 4.56
CA ASP A 110 -2.23 5.53 4.06
C ASP A 110 -3.75 5.52 4.26
N LEU A 111 -4.48 5.20 3.19
CA LEU A 111 -5.94 5.10 3.18
C LEU A 111 -6.37 3.64 3.36
N LYS A 112 -7.10 3.34 4.40
CA LYS A 112 -7.66 1.99 4.61
C LYS A 112 -9.18 2.00 4.43
N THR A 113 -9.64 1.26 3.45
CA THR A 113 -11.05 1.11 3.10
C THR A 113 -11.68 -0.17 3.66
N GLY A 114 -10.89 -1.08 4.20
CA GLY A 114 -11.33 -2.35 4.78
C GLY A 114 -11.70 -2.28 6.25
N LEU A 115 -12.34 -3.36 6.74
CA LEU A 115 -12.86 -3.46 8.11
C LEU A 115 -11.83 -3.95 9.14
N VAL A 116 -10.75 -4.59 8.71
CA VAL A 116 -9.77 -5.23 9.61
C VAL A 116 -8.41 -4.55 9.55
N VAL A 117 -7.79 -4.33 10.70
CA VAL A 117 -6.62 -3.48 10.91
C VAL A 117 -5.47 -4.17 11.66
N PRO A 118 -5.00 -5.38 11.37
CA PRO A 118 -3.76 -5.85 12.00
C PRO A 118 -2.51 -5.37 11.23
N GLY A 119 -1.54 -4.87 11.95
CA GLY A 119 -0.18 -4.65 11.44
C GLY A 119 0.04 -3.46 10.49
N LYS A 120 -0.85 -2.50 10.43
CA LYS A 120 -0.82 -1.41 9.43
C LYS A 120 0.32 -0.41 9.62
N MET A 121 0.66 -0.05 10.87
CA MET A 121 1.79 0.84 11.10
C MET A 121 3.08 0.23 10.58
N ARG A 122 3.28 -1.07 10.75
CA ARG A 122 4.46 -1.78 10.22
C ARG A 122 4.64 -1.60 8.71
N GLN A 123 3.56 -1.53 7.92
CA GLN A 123 3.64 -1.22 6.50
C GLN A 123 4.25 0.16 6.25
N LEU A 124 3.82 1.17 7.02
CA LEU A 124 4.30 2.53 6.86
C LEU A 124 5.74 2.68 7.36
N GLU A 125 6.11 1.97 8.42
CA GLU A 125 7.49 1.89 8.91
C GLU A 125 8.43 1.30 7.83
N VAL A 126 7.98 0.26 7.12
CA VAL A 126 8.74 -0.30 5.99
C VAL A 126 8.89 0.72 4.85
N TYR A 127 7.85 1.50 4.54
CA TYR A 127 7.99 2.60 3.56
C TYR A 127 8.96 3.67 4.04
N ALA A 128 8.97 4.03 5.33
CA ALA A 128 9.94 4.97 5.88
C ALA A 128 11.37 4.42 5.76
N ALA A 129 11.58 3.13 6.09
CA ALA A 129 12.86 2.46 5.92
C ALA A 129 13.31 2.41 4.44
N LEU A 130 12.40 2.11 3.49
CA LEU A 130 12.69 2.16 2.05
C LEU A 130 13.08 3.57 1.61
N PHE A 131 12.38 4.60 2.07
CA PHE A 131 12.75 5.98 1.79
C PHE A 131 14.16 6.31 2.28
N CYS A 132 14.47 5.96 3.52
CA CYS A 132 15.80 6.21 4.09
C CYS A 132 16.91 5.49 3.31
N LEU A 133 16.66 4.24 2.89
CA LEU A 133 17.61 3.48 2.07
C LEU A 133 17.80 4.06 0.67
N GLU A 134 16.71 4.38 -0.03
CA GLU A 134 16.73 4.89 -1.40
C GLU A 134 17.44 6.25 -1.51
N TYR A 135 17.17 7.13 -0.55
CA TYR A 135 17.73 8.49 -0.54
C TYR A 135 18.98 8.66 0.32
N CYS A 136 19.50 7.56 0.91
CA CYS A 136 20.68 7.58 1.79
C CYS A 136 20.54 8.56 2.94
N ILE A 137 19.38 8.58 3.61
CA ILE A 137 19.06 9.45 4.74
C ILE A 137 19.11 8.61 6.02
N ASP A 138 19.79 9.14 7.05
CA ASP A 138 19.77 8.56 8.39
C ASP A 138 18.42 8.85 9.05
N PRO A 139 17.67 7.83 9.54
CA PRO A 139 16.39 8.05 10.20
C PRO A 139 16.51 8.93 11.48
N HIS A 140 17.69 9.00 12.10
CA HIS A 140 17.95 9.85 13.27
C HIS A 140 18.07 11.35 12.91
N ASP A 141 18.34 11.66 11.64
CA ASP A 141 18.50 13.03 11.17
C ASP A 141 17.17 13.68 10.73
N ILE A 142 16.07 12.93 10.73
CA ILE A 142 14.76 13.39 10.25
C ILE A 142 13.63 13.10 11.25
N ASN A 143 12.55 13.84 11.13
CA ASN A 143 11.30 13.47 11.79
C ASN A 143 10.48 12.57 10.85
N ILE A 144 9.86 11.53 11.39
CA ILE A 144 9.01 10.61 10.62
C ILE A 144 7.60 10.66 11.18
N GLU A 145 6.62 11.00 10.36
CA GLU A 145 5.21 11.10 10.70
C GLU A 145 4.39 10.15 9.82
N LEU A 146 3.82 9.14 10.43
CA LEU A 146 3.02 8.12 9.77
C LEU A 146 1.54 8.31 10.12
N ARG A 147 0.64 8.28 9.11
CA ARG A 147 -0.80 8.41 9.33
C ARG A 147 -1.60 7.35 8.60
N ILE A 148 -2.56 6.76 9.31
CA ILE A 148 -3.56 5.88 8.73
C ILE A 148 -4.93 6.53 8.84
N TYR A 149 -5.62 6.61 7.72
CA TYR A 149 -7.00 7.09 7.62
C TYR A 149 -7.95 5.90 7.51
N GLN A 150 -8.76 5.68 8.55
CA GLN A 150 -9.76 4.61 8.60
C GLN A 150 -10.85 4.91 9.63
N PHE A 151 -12.06 4.40 9.41
CA PHE A 151 -13.19 4.54 10.35
C PHE A 151 -13.47 5.99 10.76
N ASP A 152 -13.42 6.90 9.80
CA ASP A 152 -13.61 8.35 10.00
C ASP A 152 -12.63 8.99 11.01
N GLN A 153 -11.47 8.39 11.13
CA GLN A 153 -10.37 8.85 11.99
C GLN A 153 -9.04 8.86 11.24
N ALA A 154 -8.12 9.70 11.71
CA ALA A 154 -6.72 9.66 11.35
C ALA A 154 -5.91 9.25 12.59
N VAL A 155 -5.17 8.16 12.51
CA VAL A 155 -4.26 7.70 13.56
C VAL A 155 -2.86 8.13 13.15
N CYS A 156 -2.22 8.96 13.98
CA CYS A 156 -0.86 9.45 13.78
C CYS A 156 0.10 8.63 14.65
N TYR A 157 1.30 8.40 14.12
CA TYR A 157 2.36 7.68 14.80
C TYR A 157 3.72 8.23 14.37
N GLU A 158 4.59 8.44 15.33
CA GLU A 158 5.99 8.81 15.13
C GLU A 158 6.84 7.62 15.59
N PRO A 159 7.47 6.87 14.66
CA PRO A 159 8.27 5.70 15.01
C PRO A 159 9.57 6.11 15.68
N ASP A 160 10.12 5.22 16.52
CA ASP A 160 11.47 5.35 17.01
C ASP A 160 12.45 5.21 15.81
N PRO A 161 13.41 6.14 15.64
CA PRO A 161 14.44 5.99 14.61
C PRO A 161 15.20 4.67 14.66
N ASP A 162 15.45 4.12 15.87
CA ASP A 162 16.11 2.83 16.05
C ASP A 162 15.30 1.69 15.43
N ASP A 163 13.96 1.72 15.53
CA ASP A 163 13.08 0.72 14.90
C ASP A 163 13.15 0.79 13.36
N ILE A 164 13.28 1.99 12.81
CA ILE A 164 13.46 2.18 11.36
C ILE A 164 14.82 1.70 10.91
N GLU A 165 15.89 1.98 11.67
CA GLU A 165 17.24 1.51 11.37
C GLU A 165 17.32 -0.03 11.43
N GLU A 166 16.70 -0.69 12.43
CA GLU A 166 16.59 -2.14 12.49
C GLU A 166 15.90 -2.70 11.24
N LEU A 167 14.80 -2.08 10.80
CA LEU A 167 14.11 -2.48 9.56
C LEU A 167 15.01 -2.36 8.33
N MET A 168 15.78 -1.29 8.24
CA MET A 168 16.70 -1.06 7.13
C MET A 168 17.78 -2.15 7.10
N GLN A 169 18.52 -2.35 8.20
CA GLN A 169 19.73 -3.18 8.21
C GLN A 169 19.42 -4.66 8.42
N ASP A 170 18.63 -4.99 9.45
CA ASP A 170 18.41 -6.37 9.86
C ASP A 170 17.32 -7.08 9.07
N LYS A 171 16.45 -6.33 8.38
CA LYS A 171 15.40 -6.91 7.55
C LYS A 171 15.68 -6.65 6.06
N ILE A 172 15.56 -5.42 5.59
CA ILE A 172 15.57 -5.14 4.15
C ILE A 172 16.94 -5.49 3.54
N VAL A 173 18.02 -4.87 4.01
CA VAL A 173 19.36 -5.08 3.46
C VAL A 173 19.81 -6.53 3.60
N ARG A 174 19.62 -7.10 4.78
CA ARG A 174 20.01 -8.49 5.06
C ARG A 174 19.21 -9.49 4.22
N PHE A 175 17.89 -9.34 4.13
CA PHE A 175 17.05 -10.29 3.38
C PHE A 175 17.28 -10.18 1.88
N ASP A 176 17.44 -8.99 1.33
CA ASP A 176 17.77 -8.79 -0.07
C ASP A 176 19.12 -9.47 -0.43
N LYS A 177 20.12 -9.36 0.46
CA LYS A 177 21.39 -10.05 0.29
C LYS A 177 21.25 -11.58 0.28
N ILE A 178 20.44 -12.14 1.20
CA ILE A 178 20.17 -13.58 1.24
C ILE A 178 19.48 -14.04 -0.06
N LEU A 179 18.47 -13.28 -0.53
CA LEU A 179 17.76 -13.64 -1.75
C LEU A 179 18.66 -13.57 -3.00
N LYS A 180 19.59 -12.62 -3.07
CA LYS A 180 20.59 -12.56 -4.14
C LYS A 180 21.53 -13.79 -4.14
N MET A 181 21.94 -14.26 -2.96
CA MET A 181 22.75 -15.48 -2.86
C MET A 181 21.99 -16.71 -3.37
N VAL A 182 20.69 -16.81 -3.10
CA VAL A 182 19.86 -17.92 -3.62
C VAL A 182 19.77 -17.88 -5.15
N ASP A 183 19.63 -16.69 -5.74
CA ASP A 183 19.58 -16.55 -7.22
C ASP A 183 20.92 -16.89 -7.89
N GLU A 184 22.04 -16.71 -7.19
CA GLU A 184 23.38 -17.05 -7.71
C GLU A 184 23.69 -18.56 -7.63
N GLU A 185 22.89 -19.31 -6.84
CA GLU A 185 23.03 -20.77 -6.71
C GLU A 185 22.19 -21.57 -7.75
N GLU A 186 21.27 -20.92 -8.47
CA GLU A 186 20.46 -21.51 -9.57
C GLU A 186 21.15 -21.36 -10.93
#